data_63c6cc3e684558345d7b05d8b5f812a9
#
_entry.id   63c6cc3e684558345d7b05d8b5f812a9
#
_cell.length_a   1.000
_cell.length_b   1.000
_cell.length_c   1.000
_cell.angle_alpha   90.00
_cell.angle_beta   90.00
_cell.angle_gamma   90.00
#
_symmetry.space_group_name_H-M   'P 1'
#
loop_
_entity.id
_entity.type
_entity.pdbx_description
1 polymer ?
#
loop_
_entity_poly.entity_id
_entity_poly.type
_entity_poly.pdbx_seq_one_letter_code
_entity_poly.pdbx_strand_id
1 'polypeptide(L)'
;AFSIAVNETKAADGKIALSLSDPFCVERLRNDFLEIIKDGIDLVFCNEYELMSLSQEEDFDSALRKAIHFPCEIVCTASAKGAYVSASEGWTHIPTKEMKPYDTTGAGDLFASGFLFGLVTGKDKCQSGLLGNRYASEVIQTMGCRIDKGKMLELRK
;
A
#
# COMPACT_ATOMS: atom_id res chain seq x y z
N ALA A 1 -7.36 -14.57 15.72
CA ALA A 1 -6.22 -13.67 16.01
C ALA A 1 -6.49 -12.27 15.44
N PHE A 2 -6.94 -12.12 14.17
CA PHE A 2 -7.10 -10.84 13.50
C PHE A 2 -8.14 -9.95 14.18
N SER A 3 -9.34 -10.46 14.45
CA SER A 3 -10.44 -9.73 15.13
C SER A 3 -10.04 -9.19 16.51
N ILE A 4 -9.19 -9.92 17.24
CA ILE A 4 -8.65 -9.46 18.54
C ILE A 4 -7.75 -8.24 18.30
N ALA A 5 -6.83 -8.30 17.34
CA ALA A 5 -5.93 -7.18 17.04
C ALA A 5 -6.70 -5.92 16.62
N VAL A 6 -7.76 -6.08 15.80
CA VAL A 6 -8.63 -4.97 15.39
C VAL A 6 -9.31 -4.35 16.61
N ASN A 7 -9.93 -5.17 17.49
CA ASN A 7 -10.65 -4.68 18.66
C ASN A 7 -9.72 -3.96 19.66
N GLU A 8 -8.56 -4.53 19.95
CA GLU A 8 -7.59 -3.94 20.88
C GLU A 8 -7.03 -2.61 20.33
N THR A 9 -6.73 -2.56 19.02
CA THR A 9 -6.25 -1.34 18.40
C THR A 9 -7.30 -0.23 18.42
N LYS A 10 -8.56 -0.55 18.10
CA LYS A 10 -9.67 0.40 18.17
C LYS A 10 -9.92 0.88 19.61
N ALA A 11 -9.86 -0.02 20.58
CA ALA A 11 -10.02 0.35 21.99
C ALA A 11 -8.95 1.34 22.47
N ALA A 12 -7.77 1.30 21.83
CA ALA A 12 -6.67 2.24 22.10
C ALA A 12 -6.67 3.48 21.19
N ASP A 13 -7.77 3.75 20.44
CA ASP A 13 -7.86 4.83 19.43
C ASP A 13 -6.75 4.77 18.36
N GLY A 14 -6.28 3.55 18.07
CA GLY A 14 -5.24 3.29 17.09
C GLY A 14 -5.77 3.18 15.68
N LYS A 15 -4.86 3.25 14.69
CA LYS A 15 -5.14 3.05 13.27
C LYS A 15 -4.59 1.71 12.79
N ILE A 16 -5.30 1.10 11.85
CA ILE A 16 -4.97 -0.23 11.33
C ILE A 16 -4.66 -0.14 9.85
N ALA A 17 -3.44 -0.52 9.49
CA ALA A 17 -3.03 -0.70 8.11
C ALA A 17 -2.89 -2.20 7.79
N LEU A 18 -3.41 -2.62 6.65
CA LEU A 18 -3.37 -3.99 6.15
C LEU A 18 -2.67 -4.04 4.80
N SER A 19 -1.76 -5.00 4.61
CA SER A 19 -1.24 -5.35 3.27
C SER A 19 -1.93 -6.62 2.78
N LEU A 20 -2.33 -6.64 1.50
CA LEU A 20 -2.93 -7.81 0.88
C LEU A 20 -1.90 -8.90 0.54
N SER A 21 -0.65 -8.53 0.36
CA SER A 21 0.56 -9.35 0.25
C SER A 21 0.70 -10.21 -1.01
N ASP A 22 -0.36 -10.83 -1.52
CA ASP A 22 -0.27 -11.81 -2.62
C ASP A 22 -1.61 -11.99 -3.33
N PRO A 23 -1.69 -11.89 -4.68
CA PRO A 23 -2.94 -12.03 -5.43
C PRO A 23 -3.63 -13.37 -5.23
N PHE A 24 -2.88 -14.49 -5.12
CA PHE A 24 -3.47 -15.83 -4.92
C PHE A 24 -4.08 -15.95 -3.52
N CYS A 25 -3.46 -15.32 -2.52
CA CYS A 25 -4.02 -15.25 -1.18
C CYS A 25 -5.33 -14.45 -1.20
N VAL A 26 -5.35 -13.30 -1.88
CA VAL A 26 -6.54 -12.47 -2.03
C VAL A 26 -7.66 -13.23 -2.74
N GLU A 27 -7.38 -13.91 -3.85
CA GLU A 27 -8.37 -14.69 -4.59
C GLU A 27 -9.01 -15.77 -3.71
N ARG A 28 -8.18 -16.53 -2.99
CA ARG A 28 -8.63 -17.64 -2.13
C ARG A 28 -9.40 -17.20 -0.90
N LEU A 29 -9.02 -16.08 -0.28
CA LEU A 29 -9.56 -15.60 1.00
C LEU A 29 -10.30 -14.27 0.85
N ARG A 30 -10.81 -14.00 -0.35
CA ARG A 30 -11.42 -12.72 -0.69
C ARG A 30 -12.51 -12.28 0.28
N ASN A 31 -13.40 -13.18 0.64
CA ASN A 31 -14.50 -12.86 1.56
C ASN A 31 -13.98 -12.48 2.94
N ASP A 32 -12.96 -13.19 3.43
CA ASP A 32 -12.32 -12.90 4.71
C ASP A 32 -11.66 -11.50 4.68
N PHE A 33 -10.98 -11.15 3.57
CA PHE A 33 -10.42 -9.80 3.39
C PHE A 33 -11.52 -8.72 3.39
N LEU A 34 -12.62 -8.95 2.68
CA LEU A 34 -13.74 -7.99 2.66
C LEU A 34 -14.40 -7.83 4.02
N GLU A 35 -14.54 -8.90 4.80
CA GLU A 35 -15.06 -8.84 6.17
C GLU A 35 -14.12 -8.03 7.06
N ILE A 36 -12.81 -8.33 7.04
CA ILE A 36 -11.81 -7.61 7.83
C ILE A 36 -11.78 -6.11 7.48
N ILE A 37 -11.89 -5.78 6.20
CA ILE A 37 -11.95 -4.38 5.74
C ILE A 37 -13.19 -3.68 6.30
N LYS A 38 -14.35 -4.34 6.29
CA LYS A 38 -15.60 -3.80 6.87
C LYS A 38 -15.52 -3.65 8.39
N ASP A 39 -14.80 -4.54 9.07
CA ASP A 39 -14.66 -4.55 10.52
C ASP A 39 -13.78 -3.41 11.05
N GLY A 40 -13.13 -2.65 10.17
CA GLY A 40 -12.52 -1.39 10.51
C GLY A 40 -11.03 -1.26 10.25
N ILE A 41 -10.59 -1.75 9.11
CA ILE A 41 -9.29 -1.35 8.55
C ILE A 41 -9.37 0.10 8.11
N ASP A 42 -8.39 0.92 8.51
CA ASP A 42 -8.30 2.31 8.10
C ASP A 42 -7.61 2.46 6.73
N LEU A 43 -6.59 1.63 6.47
CA LEU A 43 -5.74 1.75 5.28
C LEU A 43 -5.37 0.37 4.73
N VAL A 44 -5.55 0.16 3.43
CA VAL A 44 -5.13 -1.05 2.72
C VAL A 44 -4.00 -0.71 1.76
N PHE A 45 -2.89 -1.46 1.85
CA PHE A 45 -1.84 -1.49 0.85
C PHE A 45 -2.02 -2.69 -0.07
N CYS A 46 -1.94 -2.45 -1.38
CA CYS A 46 -2.01 -3.49 -2.40
C CYS A 46 -1.20 -3.10 -3.64
N ASN A 47 -0.99 -4.05 -4.53
CA ASN A 47 -0.58 -3.78 -5.89
C ASN A 47 -1.77 -3.90 -6.86
N GLU A 48 -1.55 -3.58 -8.15
CA GLU A 48 -2.59 -3.61 -9.17
C GLU A 48 -3.26 -5.00 -9.30
N TYR A 49 -2.49 -6.09 -9.21
CA TYR A 49 -3.02 -7.46 -9.33
C TYR A 49 -3.84 -7.88 -8.10
N GLU A 50 -3.37 -7.50 -6.92
CA GLU A 50 -4.10 -7.72 -5.66
C GLU A 50 -5.41 -6.93 -5.64
N LEU A 51 -5.40 -5.69 -6.13
CA LEU A 51 -6.60 -4.88 -6.23
C LEU A 51 -7.61 -5.46 -7.22
N MET A 52 -7.15 -5.93 -8.39
CA MET A 52 -7.97 -6.62 -9.37
C MET A 52 -8.59 -7.89 -8.78
N SER A 53 -7.81 -8.73 -8.09
CA SER A 53 -8.31 -9.92 -7.40
C SER A 53 -9.36 -9.58 -6.34
N LEU A 54 -9.10 -8.59 -5.48
CA LEU A 54 -10.03 -8.17 -4.43
C LEU A 54 -11.34 -7.62 -5.01
N SER A 55 -11.23 -6.84 -6.08
CA SER A 55 -12.38 -6.23 -6.76
C SER A 55 -13.12 -7.18 -7.68
N GLN A 56 -12.51 -8.31 -8.08
CA GLN A 56 -12.98 -9.20 -9.13
C GLN A 56 -13.21 -8.47 -10.46
N GLU A 57 -12.18 -7.74 -10.89
CA GLU A 57 -12.16 -7.03 -12.17
C GLU A 57 -10.98 -7.52 -13.02
N GLU A 58 -11.18 -7.54 -14.33
CA GLU A 58 -10.17 -8.05 -15.28
C GLU A 58 -9.15 -6.98 -15.70
N ASP A 59 -9.46 -5.70 -15.46
CA ASP A 59 -8.58 -4.59 -15.76
C ASP A 59 -8.44 -3.63 -14.57
N PHE A 60 -7.30 -2.94 -14.53
CA PHE A 60 -6.93 -2.08 -13.42
C PHE A 60 -7.84 -0.86 -13.27
N ASP A 61 -8.29 -0.26 -14.38
CA ASP A 61 -9.16 0.93 -14.32
C ASP A 61 -10.54 0.57 -13.73
N SER A 62 -11.07 -0.60 -14.09
CA SER A 62 -12.31 -1.13 -13.49
C SER A 62 -12.13 -1.43 -12.01
N ALA A 63 -10.98 -2.03 -11.64
CA ALA A 63 -10.65 -2.29 -10.24
C ALA A 63 -10.58 -0.98 -9.42
N LEU A 64 -9.96 0.08 -9.93
CA LEU A 64 -9.92 1.39 -9.29
C LEU A 64 -11.34 1.96 -9.10
N ARG A 65 -12.18 1.94 -10.16
CA ARG A 65 -13.57 2.43 -10.06
C ARG A 65 -14.39 1.72 -8.99
N LYS A 66 -14.19 0.43 -8.82
CA LYS A 66 -14.92 -0.37 -7.82
C LYS A 66 -14.36 -0.16 -6.41
N ALA A 67 -13.05 -0.13 -6.29
CA ALA A 67 -12.37 -0.06 -5.02
C ALA A 67 -12.54 1.29 -4.28
N ILE A 68 -12.88 2.36 -5.01
CA ILE A 68 -13.19 3.66 -4.37
C ILE A 68 -14.38 3.61 -3.42
N HIS A 69 -15.24 2.59 -3.55
CA HIS A 69 -16.41 2.37 -2.70
C HIS A 69 -16.13 1.48 -1.48
N PHE A 70 -14.90 1.01 -1.31
CA PHE A 70 -14.55 0.24 -0.10
C PHE A 70 -14.53 1.16 1.13
N PRO A 71 -14.92 0.64 2.32
CA PRO A 71 -15.02 1.44 3.53
C PRO A 71 -13.67 1.70 4.21
N CYS A 72 -12.61 1.84 3.44
CA CYS A 72 -11.24 2.10 3.91
C CYS A 72 -10.48 2.95 2.90
N GLU A 73 -9.39 3.55 3.32
CA GLU A 73 -8.45 4.13 2.38
C GLU A 73 -7.62 3.05 1.69
N ILE A 74 -7.30 3.24 0.41
CA ILE A 74 -6.50 2.30 -0.36
C ILE A 74 -5.30 3.02 -0.96
N VAL A 75 -4.15 2.39 -0.83
CA VAL A 75 -2.90 2.78 -1.47
C VAL A 75 -2.45 1.63 -2.35
N CYS A 76 -2.55 1.83 -3.65
CA CYS A 76 -2.26 0.82 -4.66
C CYS A 76 -0.98 1.16 -5.41
N THR A 77 0.03 0.30 -5.36
CA THR A 77 1.25 0.43 -6.16
C THR A 77 1.02 -0.16 -7.56
N ALA A 78 1.54 0.51 -8.59
CA ALA A 78 1.38 0.14 -9.99
C ALA A 78 2.74 0.14 -10.74
N SER A 79 3.72 -0.52 -10.17
CA SER A 79 5.07 -0.70 -10.73
C SER A 79 5.68 0.60 -11.26
N ALA A 80 6.10 0.67 -12.52
CA ALA A 80 6.69 1.86 -13.13
C ALA A 80 5.73 3.06 -13.24
N LYS A 81 4.42 2.84 -13.10
CA LYS A 81 3.42 3.92 -13.07
C LYS A 81 3.38 4.68 -11.73
N GLY A 82 4.02 4.14 -10.68
CA GLY A 82 4.01 4.74 -9.35
C GLY A 82 2.91 4.19 -8.46
N ALA A 83 2.12 5.05 -7.82
CA ALA A 83 1.07 4.63 -6.90
C ALA A 83 -0.22 5.45 -7.07
N TYR A 84 -1.32 4.90 -6.61
CA TYR A 84 -2.64 5.51 -6.57
C TYR A 84 -3.13 5.51 -5.13
N VAL A 85 -3.56 6.65 -4.64
CA VAL A 85 -4.10 6.81 -3.29
C VAL A 85 -5.56 7.23 -3.38
N SER A 86 -6.45 6.50 -2.72
CA SER A 86 -7.87 6.84 -2.69
C SER A 86 -8.11 8.14 -1.92
N ALA A 87 -9.04 8.95 -2.43
CA ALA A 87 -9.51 10.18 -1.83
C ALA A 87 -11.04 10.24 -1.92
N SER A 88 -11.67 11.21 -1.24
CA SER A 88 -13.13 11.37 -1.24
C SER A 88 -13.76 11.51 -2.63
N GLU A 89 -13.03 12.05 -3.58
CA GLU A 89 -13.52 12.34 -4.94
C GLU A 89 -12.84 11.50 -6.04
N GLY A 90 -12.18 10.40 -5.67
CA GLY A 90 -11.52 9.53 -6.64
C GLY A 90 -10.10 9.13 -6.21
N TRP A 91 -9.19 9.06 -7.18
CA TRP A 91 -7.81 8.62 -6.97
C TRP A 91 -6.80 9.73 -7.24
N THR A 92 -5.84 9.89 -6.34
CA THR A 92 -4.65 10.70 -6.58
C THR A 92 -3.54 9.82 -7.12
N HIS A 93 -3.10 10.08 -8.33
CA HIS A 93 -1.95 9.40 -8.92
C HIS A 93 -0.64 10.05 -8.45
N ILE A 94 0.28 9.23 -7.96
CA ILE A 94 1.60 9.64 -7.47
C ILE A 94 2.65 9.00 -8.38
N PRO A 95 3.20 9.75 -9.34
CA PRO A 95 4.16 9.21 -10.29
C PRO A 95 5.47 8.82 -9.61
N THR A 96 6.16 7.86 -10.19
CA THR A 96 7.52 7.48 -9.81
C THR A 96 8.48 7.65 -10.98
N LYS A 97 9.78 7.66 -10.69
CA LYS A 97 10.79 7.64 -11.73
C LYS A 97 10.93 6.21 -12.24
N GLU A 98 10.73 6.03 -13.54
CA GLU A 98 11.01 4.74 -14.16
C GLU A 98 12.48 4.37 -14.03
N MET A 99 12.74 3.13 -13.63
CA MET A 99 14.08 2.57 -13.54
C MET A 99 14.05 1.06 -13.77
N LYS A 100 15.17 0.52 -14.24
CA LYS A 100 15.30 -0.93 -14.40
C LYS A 100 15.59 -1.56 -13.02
N PRO A 101 14.72 -2.42 -12.50
CA PRO A 101 14.97 -3.05 -11.21
C PRO A 101 16.06 -4.12 -11.32
N TYR A 102 16.84 -4.26 -10.25
CA TYR A 102 17.75 -5.39 -10.06
C TYR A 102 17.02 -6.55 -9.36
N ASP A 103 16.31 -6.25 -8.28
CA ASP A 103 15.49 -7.19 -7.50
C ASP A 103 14.27 -6.44 -6.95
N THR A 104 13.05 -6.95 -7.21
CA THR A 104 11.82 -6.31 -6.75
C THR A 104 11.36 -6.78 -5.37
N THR A 105 12.11 -7.68 -4.72
CA THR A 105 11.79 -8.21 -3.39
C THR A 105 11.70 -7.08 -2.37
N GLY A 106 10.57 -7.01 -1.66
CA GLY A 106 10.32 -6.02 -0.62
C GLY A 106 9.95 -4.61 -1.13
N ALA A 107 9.77 -4.41 -2.44
CA ALA A 107 9.38 -3.10 -2.97
C ALA A 107 8.07 -2.58 -2.37
N GLY A 108 7.05 -3.44 -2.26
CA GLY A 108 5.77 -3.11 -1.64
C GLY A 108 5.90 -2.79 -0.15
N ASP A 109 6.70 -3.58 0.58
CA ASP A 109 6.93 -3.38 2.02
C ASP A 109 7.66 -2.06 2.29
N LEU A 110 8.68 -1.75 1.47
CA LEU A 110 9.42 -0.49 1.59
C LEU A 110 8.57 0.70 1.16
N PHE A 111 7.72 0.54 0.14
CA PHE A 111 6.74 1.57 -0.21
C PHE A 111 5.81 1.85 0.98
N ALA A 112 5.18 0.81 1.56
CA ALA A 112 4.30 0.95 2.71
C ALA A 112 5.01 1.58 3.92
N SER A 113 6.26 1.17 4.18
CA SER A 113 7.11 1.74 5.24
C SER A 113 7.34 3.25 5.04
N GLY A 114 7.71 3.67 3.82
CA GLY A 114 7.91 5.09 3.49
C GLY A 114 6.62 5.90 3.58
N PHE A 115 5.51 5.34 3.10
CA PHE A 115 4.20 5.96 3.17
C PHE A 115 3.76 6.18 4.62
N LEU A 116 3.80 5.13 5.45
CA LEU A 116 3.44 5.20 6.86
C LEU A 116 4.35 6.15 7.64
N PHE A 117 5.66 6.12 7.37
CA PHE A 117 6.59 7.09 7.97
C PHE A 117 6.22 8.53 7.61
N GLY A 118 5.83 8.79 6.37
CA GLY A 118 5.32 10.09 5.94
C GLY A 118 4.11 10.52 6.77
N LEU A 119 3.10 9.66 6.88
CA LEU A 119 1.87 9.95 7.65
C LEU A 119 2.16 10.26 9.13
N VAL A 120 2.97 9.43 9.80
CA VAL A 120 3.26 9.62 11.24
C VAL A 120 4.15 10.83 11.51
N THR A 121 4.85 11.34 10.49
CA THR A 121 5.64 12.59 10.57
C THR A 121 4.89 13.83 10.08
N GLY A 122 3.57 13.71 9.85
CA GLY A 122 2.68 14.82 9.53
C GLY A 122 2.67 15.24 8.05
N LYS A 123 3.18 14.40 7.15
CA LYS A 123 3.06 14.63 5.70
C LYS A 123 1.65 14.30 5.22
N ASP A 124 1.18 14.99 4.20
CA ASP A 124 -0.05 14.61 3.51
C ASP A 124 0.13 13.30 2.73
N LYS A 125 -0.96 12.77 2.19
CA LYS A 125 -0.96 11.49 1.47
C LYS A 125 -0.12 11.52 0.20
N CYS A 126 -0.10 12.64 -0.51
CA CYS A 126 0.70 12.82 -1.71
C CYS A 126 2.20 12.80 -1.37
N GLN A 127 2.60 13.56 -0.38
CA GLN A 127 3.98 13.60 0.13
C GLN A 127 4.42 12.23 0.69
N SER A 128 3.50 11.54 1.39
CA SER A 128 3.73 10.19 1.91
C SER A 128 3.92 9.19 0.78
N GLY A 129 3.12 9.26 -0.28
CA GLY A 129 3.26 8.42 -1.44
C GLY A 129 4.55 8.67 -2.23
N LEU A 130 4.97 9.92 -2.37
CA LEU A 130 6.28 10.25 -2.95
C LEU A 130 7.42 9.65 -2.13
N LEU A 131 7.32 9.69 -0.80
CA LEU A 131 8.30 9.06 0.08
C LEU A 131 8.28 7.53 -0.05
N GLY A 132 7.10 6.91 -0.13
CA GLY A 132 6.94 5.48 -0.43
C GLY A 132 7.60 5.10 -1.74
N ASN A 133 7.36 5.85 -2.82
CA ASN A 133 8.02 5.64 -4.11
C ASN A 133 9.55 5.74 -4.02
N ARG A 134 10.09 6.68 -3.25
CA ARG A 134 11.54 6.81 -3.04
C ARG A 134 12.12 5.59 -2.33
N TYR A 135 11.46 5.08 -1.30
CA TYR A 135 11.89 3.88 -0.57
C TYR A 135 11.83 2.63 -1.47
N ALA A 136 10.72 2.44 -2.19
CA ALA A 136 10.59 1.35 -3.15
C ALA A 136 11.66 1.43 -4.26
N SER A 137 11.88 2.61 -4.82
CA SER A 137 12.90 2.84 -5.85
C SER A 137 14.31 2.54 -5.38
N GLU A 138 14.62 2.79 -4.13
CA GLU A 138 15.95 2.50 -3.57
C GLU A 138 16.16 1.00 -3.37
N VAL A 139 15.19 0.29 -2.79
CA VAL A 139 15.35 -1.14 -2.52
C VAL A 139 15.49 -1.98 -3.80
N ILE A 140 14.79 -1.64 -4.86
CA ILE A 140 14.84 -2.41 -6.12
C ILE A 140 16.17 -2.28 -6.88
N GLN A 141 17.10 -1.44 -6.44
CA GLN A 141 18.42 -1.29 -7.03
C GLN A 141 19.47 -2.27 -6.47
N THR A 142 19.13 -2.97 -5.39
CA THR A 142 20.02 -3.89 -4.70
C THR A 142 19.38 -5.27 -4.57
N MET A 143 20.16 -6.28 -4.25
CA MET A 143 19.65 -7.62 -3.97
C MET A 143 19.04 -7.67 -2.57
N GLY A 144 17.82 -8.23 -2.47
CA GLY A 144 17.11 -8.43 -1.20
C GLY A 144 16.24 -7.25 -0.80
N CYS A 145 15.58 -7.38 0.35
CA CYS A 145 14.51 -6.51 0.80
C CYS A 145 14.94 -5.42 1.81
N ARG A 146 16.22 -5.04 1.84
CA ARG A 146 16.74 -4.08 2.83
C ARG A 146 17.51 -2.95 2.17
N ILE A 147 17.23 -1.74 2.62
CA ILE A 147 18.02 -0.54 2.28
C ILE A 147 19.14 -0.39 3.32
N ASP A 148 20.34 0.01 2.87
CA ASP A 148 21.44 0.34 3.76
C ASP A 148 21.02 1.43 4.78
N LYS A 149 21.54 1.33 6.01
CA LYS A 149 21.16 2.23 7.10
C LYS A 149 21.51 3.70 6.81
N GLY A 150 22.65 3.96 6.19
CA GLY A 150 23.05 5.32 5.81
C GLY A 150 22.08 5.92 4.79
N LYS A 151 21.75 5.14 3.77
CA LYS A 151 20.80 5.52 2.73
C LYS A 151 19.39 5.73 3.30
N MET A 152 18.96 4.87 4.22
CA MET A 152 17.67 5.03 4.91
C MET A 152 17.58 6.37 5.66
N LEU A 153 18.66 6.80 6.30
CA LEU A 153 18.73 8.10 6.99
C LEU A 153 18.67 9.30 6.03
N GLU A 154 19.23 9.17 4.83
CA GLU A 154 19.11 10.18 3.77
C GLU A 154 17.69 10.30 3.23
N LEU A 155 17.00 9.18 3.04
CA LEU A 155 15.63 9.14 2.53
C LEU A 155 14.62 9.80 3.48
N ARG A 156 14.92 9.84 4.78
CA ARG A 156 14.06 10.46 5.81
C ARG A 156 14.09 12.00 5.83
N LYS A 157 15.05 12.59 5.16
CA LYS A 157 15.16 14.05 5.03
C LYS A 157 14.26 14.61 3.94
#